data_7a4b97b4cfbbcdeaf384f790fef7eaef
#
_entry.id   7a4b97b4cfbbcdeaf384f790fef7eaef
#
_cell.length_a   1.000
_cell.length_b   1.000
_cell.length_c   1.000
_cell.angle_alpha   90.00
_cell.angle_beta   90.00
_cell.angle_gamma   90.00
#
_symmetry.space_group_name_H-M   'P 1'
#
loop_
_entity.id
_entity.type
_entity.pdbx_description
1 polymer ?
#
loop_
_entity_poly.entity_id
_entity_poly.type
_entity_poly.pdbx_seq_one_letter_code
_entity_poly.pdbx_strand_id
1 'polypeptide(L)'
;MIRKLLCALLCLSFLTGCASLAPAGEGLTFTDDLGLEVTAPYSPEKVAVLTSSLADLWLTAGGSIQITVGETLERGFLEDALLVDAGAGKTVDLERLIAEGPELVVCSAELAGQRECAEALRAAGIPVAAFSVETFEDYLRVLKICTQILKTPEKYETCGEALRLEIEELIADARAREGTPRILFVRAGSSARYTKAKTAENHFVCVMLAALGAENIAEKAPVLLEGLSTEEVLLSDPDAILFTTMGDEAAGIAYMESLLEDPVWSSLRAGREGNVHQLPKDLFQYKPNSRWPEAYAYLTELLYGETA
;
A
#
# COMPACT_ATOMS: atom_id res chain seq x y z
N MET A 1 -19.12 34.80 -83.64
CA MET A 1 -19.68 35.23 -82.33
C MET A 1 -19.40 34.10 -81.31
N ILE A 2 -18.38 34.32 -80.52
CA ILE A 2 -17.84 33.28 -79.62
C ILE A 2 -18.15 33.71 -78.20
N ARG A 3 -18.97 32.96 -77.47
CA ARG A 3 -19.25 33.17 -76.05
C ARG A 3 -18.29 32.34 -75.22
N LYS A 4 -17.47 33.03 -74.47
CA LYS A 4 -16.53 32.44 -73.48
C LYS A 4 -17.33 31.96 -72.29
N LEU A 5 -17.22 30.64 -71.98
CA LEU A 5 -17.68 30.09 -70.73
C LEU A 5 -16.49 29.98 -69.75
N LEU A 6 -16.53 30.72 -68.65
CA LEU A 6 -15.56 30.72 -67.56
C LEU A 6 -15.95 29.63 -66.58
N CYS A 7 -15.20 28.53 -66.51
CA CYS A 7 -15.33 27.54 -65.46
C CYS A 7 -14.54 27.98 -64.25
N ALA A 8 -15.23 28.34 -63.18
CA ALA A 8 -14.61 28.56 -61.87
C ALA A 8 -14.38 27.19 -61.19
N LEU A 9 -13.10 26.83 -61.05
CA LEU A 9 -12.67 25.67 -60.30
C LEU A 9 -12.61 26.02 -58.81
N LEU A 10 -13.56 25.53 -58.03
CA LEU A 10 -13.61 25.66 -56.58
C LEU A 10 -12.66 24.61 -55.96
N CYS A 11 -11.45 25.00 -55.60
CA CYS A 11 -10.53 24.15 -54.84
C CYS A 11 -11.03 24.04 -53.39
N LEU A 12 -11.67 22.93 -53.07
CA LEU A 12 -12.01 22.53 -51.71
C LEU A 12 -10.76 21.93 -51.06
N SER A 13 -10.01 22.73 -50.35
CA SER A 13 -8.87 22.29 -49.54
C SER A 13 -9.42 21.53 -48.31
N PHE A 14 -9.40 20.21 -48.40
CA PHE A 14 -9.52 19.34 -47.22
C PHE A 14 -8.28 19.55 -46.34
N LEU A 15 -8.43 20.29 -45.25
CA LEU A 15 -7.52 20.29 -44.13
C LEU A 15 -7.70 18.93 -43.41
N THR A 16 -6.96 17.92 -43.87
CA THR A 16 -6.71 16.74 -43.06
C THR A 16 -5.85 17.16 -41.89
N GLY A 17 -6.49 17.43 -40.75
CA GLY A 17 -5.80 17.51 -39.48
C GLY A 17 -5.21 16.12 -39.18
N CYS A 18 -3.94 15.94 -39.56
CA CYS A 18 -3.14 14.88 -38.96
C CYS A 18 -3.04 15.22 -37.47
N ALA A 19 -3.87 14.56 -36.65
CA ALA A 19 -3.51 14.39 -35.27
C ALA A 19 -2.16 13.65 -35.30
N SER A 20 -1.08 14.37 -35.03
CA SER A 20 0.23 13.80 -34.80
C SER A 20 0.07 12.89 -33.60
N LEU A 21 -0.07 11.59 -33.82
CA LEU A 21 0.29 10.61 -32.81
C LEU A 21 1.76 10.90 -32.53
N ALA A 22 2.02 11.50 -31.35
CA ALA A 22 3.37 11.57 -30.83
C ALA A 22 3.96 10.16 -30.94
N PRO A 23 5.21 9.97 -31.40
CA PRO A 23 5.84 8.67 -31.41
C PRO A 23 5.68 8.11 -29.99
N ALA A 24 5.28 6.84 -29.89
CA ALA A 24 5.24 6.13 -28.62
C ALA A 24 6.61 6.34 -27.96
N GLY A 25 6.68 7.21 -26.96
CA GLY A 25 7.92 7.59 -26.30
C GLY A 25 8.56 6.33 -25.74
N GLU A 26 9.88 6.25 -25.80
CA GLU A 26 10.62 5.17 -25.13
C GLU A 26 10.16 5.07 -23.69
N GLY A 27 9.53 3.96 -23.30
CA GLY A 27 8.97 3.73 -21.98
C GLY A 27 8.99 2.26 -21.61
N LEU A 28 8.79 1.98 -20.34
CA LEU A 28 8.59 0.62 -19.85
C LEU A 28 7.11 0.24 -20.00
N THR A 29 6.84 -0.86 -20.72
CA THR A 29 5.50 -1.44 -20.80
C THR A 29 5.39 -2.63 -19.85
N PHE A 30 4.35 -2.62 -19.01
CA PHE A 30 4.06 -3.68 -18.03
C PHE A 30 2.56 -3.76 -17.77
N THR A 31 2.11 -4.84 -17.13
CA THR A 31 0.73 -4.97 -16.64
C THR A 31 0.67 -4.53 -15.19
N ASP A 32 -0.22 -3.61 -14.84
CA ASP A 32 -0.44 -3.15 -13.48
C ASP A 32 -1.39 -4.09 -12.68
N ASP A 33 -1.66 -3.76 -11.43
CA ASP A 33 -2.49 -4.61 -10.56
C ASP A 33 -4.01 -4.46 -10.78
N LEU A 34 -4.41 -3.63 -11.74
CA LEU A 34 -5.77 -3.63 -12.31
C LEU A 34 -5.88 -4.53 -13.55
N GLY A 35 -4.78 -5.19 -13.94
CA GLY A 35 -4.70 -6.05 -15.13
C GLY A 35 -4.64 -5.27 -16.45
N LEU A 36 -4.27 -3.99 -16.41
CA LEU A 36 -4.19 -3.12 -17.57
C LEU A 36 -2.73 -2.94 -18.01
N GLU A 37 -2.50 -2.91 -19.32
CA GLU A 37 -1.21 -2.59 -19.89
C GLU A 37 -0.93 -1.08 -19.74
N VAL A 38 0.23 -0.74 -19.18
CA VAL A 38 0.71 0.60 -18.93
C VAL A 38 2.05 0.79 -19.60
N THR A 39 2.20 1.87 -20.37
CA THR A 39 3.49 2.32 -20.87
C THR A 39 3.88 3.58 -20.08
N ALA A 40 4.79 3.44 -19.12
CA ALA A 40 5.33 4.54 -18.35
C ALA A 40 6.57 5.12 -19.05
N PRO A 41 6.70 6.44 -19.20
CA PRO A 41 7.90 7.04 -19.75
C PRO A 41 9.11 6.75 -18.85
N TYR A 42 10.30 6.60 -19.45
CA TYR A 42 11.52 6.47 -18.65
C TYR A 42 11.89 7.79 -17.99
N SER A 43 12.30 7.72 -16.73
CA SER A 43 12.76 8.86 -15.92
C SER A 43 11.83 10.09 -16.01
N PRO A 44 10.53 9.92 -15.68
CA PRO A 44 9.55 10.99 -15.78
C PRO A 44 9.93 12.16 -14.85
N GLU A 45 9.79 13.39 -15.32
CA GLU A 45 10.12 14.59 -14.56
C GLU A 45 8.96 15.07 -13.69
N LYS A 46 7.71 14.85 -14.13
CA LYS A 46 6.51 15.26 -13.38
C LYS A 46 5.67 14.05 -13.00
N VAL A 47 5.85 13.58 -11.76
CA VAL A 47 5.19 12.40 -11.23
C VAL A 47 4.21 12.79 -10.14
N ALA A 48 3.01 12.20 -10.21
CA ALA A 48 2.02 12.23 -9.15
C ALA A 48 1.95 10.88 -8.41
N VAL A 49 2.01 10.89 -7.08
CA VAL A 49 1.84 9.68 -6.27
C VAL A 49 0.74 9.90 -5.24
N LEU A 50 -0.31 9.07 -5.30
CA LEU A 50 -1.58 9.32 -4.61
C LEU A 50 -1.73 8.61 -3.25
N THR A 51 -0.69 7.91 -2.76
CA THR A 51 -0.64 7.36 -1.39
C THR A 51 0.75 7.48 -0.80
N SER A 52 0.82 7.70 0.49
CA SER A 52 2.09 7.87 1.21
C SER A 52 2.99 6.62 1.16
N SER A 53 2.43 5.40 1.19
CA SER A 53 3.21 4.16 1.10
C SER A 53 3.83 3.94 -0.29
N LEU A 54 3.11 4.29 -1.37
CA LEU A 54 3.68 4.24 -2.72
C LEU A 54 4.64 5.40 -2.97
N ALA A 55 4.45 6.56 -2.31
CA ALA A 55 5.39 7.67 -2.35
C ALA A 55 6.74 7.27 -1.74
N ASP A 56 6.74 6.65 -0.57
CA ASP A 56 7.94 6.10 0.06
C ASP A 56 8.64 5.07 -0.83
N LEU A 57 7.89 4.15 -1.46
CA LEU A 57 8.43 3.17 -2.39
C LEU A 57 9.05 3.83 -3.64
N TRP A 58 8.38 4.81 -4.24
CA TRP A 58 8.88 5.55 -5.40
C TRP A 58 10.17 6.30 -5.08
N LEU A 59 10.22 6.97 -3.92
CA LEU A 59 11.43 7.65 -3.41
C LEU A 59 12.56 6.66 -3.13
N THR A 60 12.25 5.51 -2.53
CA THR A 60 13.20 4.41 -2.31
C THR A 60 13.81 3.90 -3.62
N ALA A 61 13.00 3.84 -4.69
CA ALA A 61 13.48 3.52 -6.04
C ALA A 61 14.37 4.60 -6.67
N GLY A 62 14.52 5.78 -6.03
CA GLY A 62 15.33 6.90 -6.50
C GLY A 62 14.55 7.94 -7.31
N GLY A 63 13.22 7.88 -7.30
CA GLY A 63 12.35 8.83 -8.00
C GLY A 63 12.17 10.16 -7.25
N SER A 64 11.63 11.14 -7.93
CA SER A 64 11.15 12.41 -7.36
C SER A 64 9.63 12.51 -7.52
N ILE A 65 8.99 13.29 -6.64
CA ILE A 65 7.53 13.45 -6.61
C ILE A 65 7.22 14.95 -6.64
N GLN A 66 6.43 15.39 -7.61
CA GLN A 66 6.02 16.79 -7.77
C GLN A 66 4.58 17.00 -7.30
N ILE A 67 3.76 15.94 -7.34
CA ILE A 67 2.34 15.99 -6.99
C ILE A 67 2.03 14.83 -6.04
N THR A 68 1.37 15.11 -4.92
CA THR A 68 1.05 14.06 -3.94
C THR A 68 -0.19 14.41 -3.10
N VAL A 69 -0.43 13.64 -2.05
CA VAL A 69 -1.49 13.83 -1.05
C VAL A 69 -0.88 14.29 0.29
N GLY A 70 -1.67 14.97 1.12
CA GLY A 70 -1.21 15.56 2.39
C GLY A 70 -0.56 14.55 3.32
N GLU A 71 -1.04 13.30 3.38
CA GLU A 71 -0.45 12.24 4.20
C GLU A 71 1.05 12.00 3.89
N THR A 72 1.50 12.20 2.66
CA THR A 72 2.91 12.06 2.28
C THR A 72 3.80 13.10 2.97
N LEU A 73 3.31 14.34 3.09
CA LEU A 73 4.01 15.42 3.80
C LEU A 73 3.94 15.20 5.31
N GLU A 74 2.77 14.81 5.84
CA GLU A 74 2.58 14.51 7.27
C GLU A 74 3.52 13.41 7.77
N ARG A 75 3.84 12.43 6.90
CA ARG A 75 4.83 11.37 7.19
C ARG A 75 6.29 11.81 7.01
N GLY A 76 6.53 13.04 6.59
CA GLY A 76 7.88 13.59 6.47
C GLY A 76 8.70 13.05 5.30
N PHE A 77 8.08 12.44 4.29
CA PHE A 77 8.81 11.93 3.12
C PHE A 77 9.25 13.03 2.15
N LEU A 78 8.52 14.15 2.15
CA LEU A 78 8.79 15.33 1.34
C LEU A 78 8.58 16.57 2.20
N GLU A 79 9.38 17.62 1.91
CA GLU A 79 9.21 18.94 2.54
C GLU A 79 8.13 19.76 1.85
N ASP A 80 8.01 19.62 0.52
CA ASP A 80 7.07 20.35 -0.31
C ASP A 80 6.67 19.54 -1.54
N ALA A 81 5.41 19.63 -1.93
CA ALA A 81 4.87 19.13 -3.19
C ALA A 81 3.49 19.74 -3.45
N LEU A 82 3.03 19.71 -4.70
CA LEU A 82 1.68 20.12 -5.02
C LEU A 82 0.68 19.09 -4.45
N LEU A 83 -0.23 19.54 -3.60
CA LEU A 83 -1.26 18.68 -3.02
C LEU A 83 -2.50 18.62 -3.91
N VAL A 84 -3.00 17.41 -4.15
CA VAL A 84 -4.20 17.12 -4.95
C VAL A 84 -5.29 16.43 -4.15
N ASP A 85 -5.23 16.45 -2.83
CA ASP A 85 -6.31 15.99 -1.98
C ASP A 85 -7.16 17.14 -1.43
N ALA A 86 -8.45 16.88 -1.27
CA ALA A 86 -9.41 17.84 -0.73
C ALA A 86 -9.47 17.71 0.81
N GLY A 87 -8.38 18.09 1.49
CA GLY A 87 -8.33 18.31 2.94
C GLY A 87 -8.18 17.06 3.81
N ALA A 88 -9.01 16.05 3.74
CA ALA A 88 -8.92 14.87 4.63
C ALA A 88 -8.16 13.67 4.03
N GLY A 89 -7.32 13.88 3.03
CA GLY A 89 -6.38 12.91 2.48
C GLY A 89 -6.97 11.70 1.75
N LYS A 90 -8.28 11.65 1.52
CA LYS A 90 -8.95 10.47 0.94
C LYS A 90 -9.61 10.69 -0.41
N THR A 91 -9.83 11.93 -0.80
CA THR A 91 -10.49 12.30 -2.06
C THR A 91 -9.50 13.11 -2.90
N VAL A 92 -9.18 12.59 -4.08
CA VAL A 92 -8.29 13.26 -5.02
C VAL A 92 -9.07 14.32 -5.78
N ASP A 93 -8.54 15.53 -5.89
CA ASP A 93 -9.01 16.57 -6.80
C ASP A 93 -8.56 16.22 -8.23
N LEU A 94 -9.41 15.45 -8.91
CA LEU A 94 -9.13 14.92 -10.24
C LEU A 94 -8.98 16.03 -11.29
N GLU A 95 -9.76 17.10 -11.22
CA GLU A 95 -9.70 18.21 -12.17
C GLU A 95 -8.35 18.91 -12.06
N ARG A 96 -7.89 19.18 -10.84
CA ARG A 96 -6.58 19.75 -10.57
C ARG A 96 -5.46 18.82 -11.04
N LEU A 97 -5.55 17.52 -10.75
CA LEU A 97 -4.53 16.56 -11.16
C LEU A 97 -4.41 16.48 -12.70
N ILE A 98 -5.52 16.48 -13.42
CA ILE A 98 -5.53 16.51 -14.90
C ILE A 98 -4.93 17.83 -15.41
N ALA A 99 -5.32 18.98 -14.82
CA ALA A 99 -4.81 20.28 -15.23
C ALA A 99 -3.30 20.43 -15.04
N GLU A 100 -2.74 19.77 -14.01
CA GLU A 100 -1.30 19.74 -13.79
C GLU A 100 -0.54 18.89 -14.80
N GLY A 101 -1.20 17.96 -15.48
CA GLY A 101 -0.62 17.16 -16.56
C GLY A 101 0.62 16.36 -16.14
N PRO A 102 0.55 15.46 -15.15
CA PRO A 102 1.67 14.60 -14.80
C PRO A 102 2.02 13.66 -15.97
N GLU A 103 3.30 13.33 -16.10
CA GLU A 103 3.80 12.36 -17.08
C GLU A 103 3.52 10.92 -16.65
N LEU A 104 3.38 10.69 -15.34
CA LEU A 104 3.02 9.41 -14.72
C LEU A 104 2.26 9.67 -13.44
N VAL A 105 1.19 8.90 -13.24
CA VAL A 105 0.48 8.81 -11.95
C VAL A 105 0.70 7.42 -11.36
N VAL A 106 1.11 7.35 -10.09
CA VAL A 106 1.21 6.13 -9.31
C VAL A 106 0.13 6.16 -8.24
N CYS A 107 -0.73 5.13 -8.20
CA CYS A 107 -1.86 5.08 -7.29
C CYS A 107 -2.12 3.67 -6.75
N SER A 108 -3.00 3.54 -5.74
CA SER A 108 -3.38 2.25 -5.17
C SER A 108 -4.43 1.55 -6.03
N ALA A 109 -4.19 0.27 -6.33
CA ALA A 109 -5.18 -0.62 -6.92
C ALA A 109 -6.27 -1.07 -5.93
N GLU A 110 -6.05 -0.90 -4.62
CA GLU A 110 -6.94 -1.36 -3.55
C GLU A 110 -8.03 -0.32 -3.21
N LEU A 111 -7.70 0.97 -3.29
CA LEU A 111 -8.60 2.05 -2.90
C LEU A 111 -9.61 2.35 -4.01
N ALA A 112 -10.91 2.15 -3.74
CA ALA A 112 -11.98 2.34 -4.72
C ALA A 112 -11.93 3.71 -5.40
N GLY A 113 -11.81 4.80 -4.63
CA GLY A 113 -11.72 6.16 -5.18
C GLY A 113 -10.49 6.39 -6.07
N GLN A 114 -9.38 5.68 -5.81
CA GLN A 114 -8.19 5.79 -6.67
C GLN A 114 -8.31 4.95 -7.95
N ARG A 115 -9.03 3.82 -7.92
CA ARG A 115 -9.37 3.08 -9.14
C ARG A 115 -10.24 3.91 -10.08
N GLU A 116 -11.27 4.58 -9.55
CA GLU A 116 -12.13 5.49 -10.32
C GLU A 116 -11.32 6.66 -10.89
N CYS A 117 -10.44 7.23 -10.10
CA CYS A 117 -9.51 8.28 -10.53
C CYS A 117 -8.59 7.79 -11.65
N ALA A 118 -8.03 6.57 -11.54
CA ALA A 118 -7.17 5.96 -12.55
C ALA A 118 -7.87 5.78 -13.90
N GLU A 119 -9.13 5.36 -13.90
CA GLU A 119 -9.95 5.26 -15.13
C GLU A 119 -10.08 6.62 -15.84
N ALA A 120 -10.44 7.67 -15.09
CA ALA A 120 -10.61 9.01 -15.63
C ALA A 120 -9.30 9.60 -16.17
N LEU A 121 -8.18 9.41 -15.46
CA LEU A 121 -6.86 9.85 -15.88
C LEU A 121 -6.40 9.17 -17.18
N ARG A 122 -6.61 7.86 -17.29
CA ARG A 122 -6.31 7.11 -18.52
C ARG A 122 -7.18 7.59 -19.69
N ALA A 123 -8.46 7.89 -19.45
CA ALA A 123 -9.34 8.47 -20.46
C ALA A 123 -8.87 9.88 -20.93
N ALA A 124 -8.19 10.62 -20.05
CA ALA A 124 -7.54 11.88 -20.37
C ALA A 124 -6.15 11.71 -21.05
N GLY A 125 -5.70 10.47 -21.29
CA GLY A 125 -4.42 10.17 -21.93
C GLY A 125 -3.21 10.25 -21.01
N ILE A 126 -3.39 10.27 -19.69
CA ILE A 126 -2.33 10.28 -18.68
C ILE A 126 -1.97 8.84 -18.31
N PRO A 127 -0.69 8.43 -18.37
CA PRO A 127 -0.25 7.12 -17.93
C PRO A 127 -0.48 6.93 -16.42
N VAL A 128 -1.13 5.83 -16.04
CA VAL A 128 -1.40 5.50 -14.62
C VAL A 128 -0.93 4.10 -14.33
N ALA A 129 -0.05 3.97 -13.34
CA ALA A 129 0.39 2.70 -12.74
C ALA A 129 -0.33 2.49 -11.40
N ALA A 130 -1.25 1.54 -11.35
CA ALA A 130 -1.98 1.20 -10.14
C ALA A 130 -1.35 -0.04 -9.49
N PHE A 131 -0.92 0.08 -8.23
CA PHE A 131 -0.22 -0.97 -7.51
C PHE A 131 -0.95 -1.40 -6.23
N SER A 132 -0.82 -2.70 -5.91
CA SER A 132 -1.17 -3.32 -4.64
C SER A 132 0.10 -3.90 -4.01
N VAL A 133 0.33 -3.60 -2.74
CA VAL A 133 1.47 -4.10 -1.98
C VAL A 133 0.95 -4.70 -0.68
N GLU A 134 0.69 -6.02 -0.67
CA GLU A 134 0.20 -6.74 0.50
C GLU A 134 1.27 -7.66 1.11
N THR A 135 2.31 -8.00 0.35
CA THR A 135 3.40 -8.86 0.79
C THR A 135 4.76 -8.23 0.48
N PHE A 136 5.82 -8.80 1.04
CA PHE A 136 7.18 -8.40 0.67
C PHE A 136 7.48 -8.71 -0.80
N GLU A 137 6.92 -9.78 -1.34
CA GLU A 137 7.06 -10.13 -2.76
C GLU A 137 6.38 -9.07 -3.67
N ASP A 138 5.24 -8.51 -3.25
CA ASP A 138 4.62 -7.40 -3.97
C ASP A 138 5.51 -6.14 -3.93
N TYR A 139 6.11 -5.86 -2.77
CA TYR A 139 7.07 -4.76 -2.64
C TYR A 139 8.23 -4.93 -3.61
N LEU A 140 8.85 -6.12 -3.68
CA LEU A 140 9.94 -6.41 -4.61
C LEU A 140 9.52 -6.23 -6.07
N ARG A 141 8.34 -6.74 -6.44
CA ARG A 141 7.79 -6.60 -7.78
C ARG A 141 7.58 -5.14 -8.17
N VAL A 142 6.94 -4.35 -7.30
CA VAL A 142 6.68 -2.92 -7.56
C VAL A 142 7.98 -2.12 -7.55
N LEU A 143 8.90 -2.38 -6.61
CA LEU A 143 10.22 -1.75 -6.58
C LEU A 143 10.99 -2.01 -7.88
N LYS A 144 10.95 -3.25 -8.40
CA LYS A 144 11.59 -3.61 -9.67
C LYS A 144 11.04 -2.80 -10.83
N ILE A 145 9.71 -2.65 -10.93
CA ILE A 145 9.07 -1.84 -11.96
C ILE A 145 9.51 -0.38 -11.83
N CYS A 146 9.45 0.19 -10.62
CA CYS A 146 9.85 1.57 -10.36
C CYS A 146 11.32 1.82 -10.72
N THR A 147 12.25 0.93 -10.32
CA THR A 147 13.67 1.07 -10.65
C THR A 147 13.96 0.90 -12.14
N GLN A 148 13.17 0.11 -12.86
CA GLN A 148 13.27 0.01 -14.32
C GLN A 148 12.79 1.29 -15.02
N ILE A 149 11.67 1.87 -14.57
CA ILE A 149 11.18 3.18 -15.06
C ILE A 149 12.24 4.26 -14.83
N LEU A 150 12.83 4.30 -13.63
CA LEU A 150 13.80 5.32 -13.21
C LEU A 150 15.22 5.05 -13.72
N LYS A 151 15.50 3.86 -14.27
CA LYS A 151 16.84 3.41 -14.68
C LYS A 151 17.86 3.40 -13.53
N THR A 152 17.43 2.93 -12.35
CA THR A 152 18.19 2.84 -11.10
C THR A 152 18.31 1.39 -10.60
N PRO A 153 18.87 0.45 -11.37
CA PRO A 153 18.90 -0.98 -11.02
C PRO A 153 19.62 -1.25 -9.69
N GLU A 154 20.59 -0.42 -9.31
CA GLU A 154 21.31 -0.51 -8.04
C GLU A 154 20.40 -0.32 -6.82
N LYS A 155 19.29 0.40 -6.97
CA LYS A 155 18.28 0.56 -5.92
C LYS A 155 17.50 -0.73 -5.68
N TYR A 156 17.24 -1.51 -6.74
CA TYR A 156 16.62 -2.83 -6.58
C TYR A 156 17.53 -3.79 -5.82
N GLU A 157 18.82 -3.78 -6.11
CA GLU A 157 19.80 -4.64 -5.41
C GLU A 157 19.90 -4.27 -3.92
N THR A 158 19.99 -2.97 -3.60
CA THR A 158 20.22 -2.49 -2.22
C THR A 158 18.96 -2.42 -1.37
N CYS A 159 17.80 -2.04 -1.97
CA CYS A 159 16.55 -1.85 -1.26
C CYS A 159 15.54 -2.99 -1.52
N GLY A 160 15.91 -4.00 -2.27
CA GLY A 160 15.10 -5.18 -2.58
C GLY A 160 15.82 -6.47 -2.22
N GLU A 161 16.76 -6.92 -3.05
CA GLU A 161 17.41 -8.23 -2.89
C GLU A 161 18.21 -8.34 -1.58
N ALA A 162 18.90 -7.27 -1.15
CA ALA A 162 19.59 -7.28 0.14
C ALA A 162 18.62 -7.47 1.31
N LEU A 163 17.46 -6.80 1.27
CA LEU A 163 16.42 -6.95 2.31
C LEU A 163 15.79 -8.36 2.29
N ARG A 164 15.65 -8.97 1.11
CA ARG A 164 15.13 -10.33 0.99
C ARG A 164 16.00 -11.33 1.74
N LEU A 165 17.33 -11.24 1.58
CA LEU A 165 18.27 -12.11 2.28
C LEU A 165 18.20 -11.92 3.80
N GLU A 166 18.11 -10.69 4.27
CA GLU A 166 17.94 -10.36 5.69
C GLU A 166 16.65 -10.94 6.27
N ILE A 167 15.52 -10.80 5.54
CA ILE A 167 14.22 -11.37 5.95
C ILE A 167 14.26 -12.90 5.97
N GLU A 168 14.88 -13.55 4.98
CA GLU A 168 15.02 -15.00 4.95
C GLU A 168 15.80 -15.52 6.17
N GLU A 169 16.85 -14.81 6.60
CA GLU A 169 17.62 -15.12 7.80
C GLU A 169 16.76 -14.97 9.07
N LEU A 170 16.05 -13.83 9.21
CA LEU A 170 15.13 -13.59 10.33
C LEU A 170 14.04 -14.66 10.44
N ILE A 171 13.44 -15.07 9.33
CA ILE A 171 12.42 -16.13 9.29
C ILE A 171 13.06 -17.49 9.68
N ALA A 172 14.24 -17.80 9.18
CA ALA A 172 14.94 -19.06 9.53
C ALA A 172 15.25 -19.13 11.03
N ASP A 173 15.73 -18.04 11.59
CA ASP A 173 16.04 -17.92 13.02
C ASP A 173 14.77 -18.04 13.89
N ALA A 174 13.69 -17.37 13.51
CA ALA A 174 12.41 -17.45 14.21
C ALA A 174 11.86 -18.88 14.22
N ARG A 175 11.92 -19.57 13.06
CA ARG A 175 11.44 -20.94 12.92
C ARG A 175 12.30 -22.00 13.60
N ALA A 176 13.56 -21.68 13.90
CA ALA A 176 14.43 -22.54 14.67
C ALA A 176 14.14 -22.51 16.19
N ARG A 177 13.35 -21.53 16.65
CA ARG A 177 12.96 -21.40 18.06
C ARG A 177 11.87 -22.42 18.42
N GLU A 178 11.84 -22.83 19.69
CA GLU A 178 10.86 -23.77 20.19
C GLU A 178 9.49 -23.10 20.38
N GLY A 179 8.44 -23.88 20.12
CA GLY A 179 7.07 -23.45 20.32
C GLY A 179 6.39 -22.89 19.06
N THR A 180 5.08 -22.77 19.15
CA THR A 180 4.23 -22.15 18.12
C THR A 180 3.36 -21.12 18.84
N PRO A 181 3.76 -19.85 18.89
CA PRO A 181 2.99 -18.81 19.54
C PRO A 181 1.60 -18.70 18.92
N ARG A 182 0.56 -18.75 19.76
CA ARG A 182 -0.83 -18.57 19.34
C ARG A 182 -1.23 -17.14 19.59
N ILE A 183 -1.55 -16.44 18.53
CA ILE A 183 -1.83 -14.99 18.59
C ILE A 183 -3.24 -14.69 18.10
N LEU A 184 -3.78 -13.58 18.57
CA LEU A 184 -4.92 -12.90 17.96
C LEU A 184 -4.44 -11.57 17.37
N PHE A 185 -4.53 -11.43 16.06
CA PHE A 185 -4.27 -10.14 15.42
C PHE A 185 -5.57 -9.39 15.15
N VAL A 186 -5.64 -8.14 15.63
CA VAL A 186 -6.83 -7.29 15.60
C VAL A 186 -6.56 -5.98 14.86
N ARG A 187 -7.48 -5.57 14.03
CA ARG A 187 -7.58 -4.21 13.53
C ARG A 187 -8.64 -3.47 14.33
N ALA A 188 -8.18 -2.62 15.26
CA ALA A 188 -9.02 -1.93 16.24
C ALA A 188 -9.60 -0.63 15.67
N GLY A 189 -10.90 -0.50 15.71
CA GLY A 189 -11.62 0.74 15.49
C GLY A 189 -12.18 1.29 16.81
N SER A 190 -12.93 2.37 16.75
CA SER A 190 -13.48 3.09 17.90
C SER A 190 -14.61 2.37 18.65
N SER A 191 -14.99 1.16 18.23
CA SER A 191 -16.06 0.36 18.85
C SER A 191 -16.03 -1.09 18.35
N ALA A 192 -16.82 -1.97 18.99
CA ALA A 192 -16.99 -3.38 18.62
C ALA A 192 -17.32 -3.57 17.12
N ARG A 193 -18.15 -2.70 16.56
CA ARG A 193 -18.54 -2.75 15.14
C ARG A 193 -17.37 -2.63 14.19
N TYR A 194 -16.38 -1.81 14.55
CA TYR A 194 -15.23 -1.46 13.73
C TYR A 194 -13.95 -2.20 14.15
N THR A 195 -14.02 -3.05 15.17
CA THR A 195 -12.90 -3.83 15.67
C THR A 195 -13.08 -5.30 15.29
N LYS A 196 -12.14 -5.82 14.49
CA LYS A 196 -12.22 -7.16 13.93
C LYS A 196 -10.85 -7.83 13.89
N ALA A 197 -10.83 -9.13 14.05
CA ALA A 197 -9.64 -9.90 13.74
C ALA A 197 -9.35 -9.87 12.23
N LYS A 198 -8.11 -10.19 11.88
CA LYS A 198 -7.62 -10.30 10.51
C LYS A 198 -6.89 -11.62 10.30
N THR A 199 -6.81 -12.03 9.04
CA THR A 199 -6.13 -13.25 8.59
C THR A 199 -5.09 -12.91 7.51
N ALA A 200 -4.29 -13.90 7.12
CA ALA A 200 -3.33 -13.74 6.04
C ALA A 200 -3.96 -13.40 4.68
N GLU A 201 -5.25 -13.71 4.49
CA GLU A 201 -5.98 -13.34 3.27
C GLU A 201 -6.26 -11.83 3.15
N ASN A 202 -6.24 -11.10 4.28
CA ASN A 202 -6.69 -9.70 4.29
C ASN A 202 -5.82 -8.73 5.09
N HIS A 203 -4.64 -9.17 5.56
CA HIS A 203 -3.70 -8.29 6.25
C HIS A 203 -2.25 -8.81 6.22
N PHE A 204 -1.33 -7.99 5.73
CA PHE A 204 0.09 -8.34 5.56
C PHE A 204 0.79 -8.75 6.87
N VAL A 205 0.42 -8.19 8.01
CA VAL A 205 0.96 -8.60 9.33
C VAL A 205 0.69 -10.06 9.60
N CYS A 206 -0.49 -10.58 9.23
CA CYS A 206 -0.82 -11.99 9.41
C CYS A 206 0.03 -12.90 8.50
N VAL A 207 0.38 -12.43 7.30
CA VAL A 207 1.33 -13.12 6.41
C VAL A 207 2.70 -13.21 7.07
N MET A 208 3.19 -12.11 7.67
CA MET A 208 4.47 -12.08 8.39
C MET A 208 4.46 -13.00 9.61
N LEU A 209 3.40 -12.96 10.43
CA LEU A 209 3.24 -13.83 11.60
C LEU A 209 3.27 -15.32 11.22
N ALA A 210 2.56 -15.69 10.14
CA ALA A 210 2.59 -17.06 9.61
C ALA A 210 3.99 -17.44 9.08
N ALA A 211 4.70 -16.52 8.42
CA ALA A 211 6.08 -16.74 7.96
C ALA A 211 7.02 -17.00 9.14
N LEU A 212 6.85 -16.29 10.25
CA LEU A 212 7.61 -16.46 11.49
C LEU A 212 7.24 -17.72 12.30
N GLY A 213 6.18 -18.45 11.91
CA GLY A 213 5.76 -19.69 12.56
C GLY A 213 4.70 -19.51 13.64
N ALA A 214 4.09 -18.34 13.80
CA ALA A 214 2.98 -18.11 14.71
C ALA A 214 1.65 -18.63 14.13
N GLU A 215 0.75 -19.08 15.00
CA GLU A 215 -0.62 -19.45 14.66
C GLU A 215 -1.57 -18.30 15.03
N ASN A 216 -2.17 -17.66 14.03
CA ASN A 216 -3.24 -16.70 14.26
C ASN A 216 -4.56 -17.45 14.46
N ILE A 217 -5.16 -17.33 15.65
CA ILE A 217 -6.40 -18.07 16.00
C ILE A 217 -7.57 -17.73 15.06
N ALA A 218 -7.59 -16.51 14.48
CA ALA A 218 -8.63 -16.08 13.55
C ALA A 218 -8.66 -16.88 12.24
N GLU A 219 -7.55 -17.54 11.85
CA GLU A 219 -7.50 -18.39 10.65
C GLU A 219 -8.46 -19.62 10.75
N LYS A 220 -8.74 -20.06 11.97
CA LYS A 220 -9.62 -21.20 12.25
C LYS A 220 -10.96 -20.79 12.86
N ALA A 221 -11.17 -19.51 13.14
CA ALA A 221 -12.33 -18.96 13.81
C ALA A 221 -12.97 -17.80 13.01
N PRO A 222 -13.67 -18.07 11.88
CA PRO A 222 -14.21 -17.03 10.99
C PRO A 222 -15.15 -16.04 11.68
N VAL A 223 -15.80 -16.43 12.78
CA VAL A 223 -16.68 -15.54 13.57
C VAL A 223 -15.91 -14.31 14.09
N LEU A 224 -14.60 -14.41 14.32
CA LEU A 224 -13.76 -13.32 14.78
C LEU A 224 -13.54 -12.24 13.69
N LEU A 225 -13.78 -12.58 12.42
CA LEU A 225 -13.68 -11.64 11.29
C LEU A 225 -14.90 -10.71 11.18
N GLU A 226 -16.02 -11.15 11.78
CA GLU A 226 -17.25 -10.32 11.83
C GLU A 226 -17.30 -9.44 13.09
N GLY A 227 -16.59 -9.85 14.15
CA GLY A 227 -16.47 -9.15 15.43
C GLY A 227 -15.74 -10.02 16.45
N LEU A 228 -15.21 -9.43 17.51
CA LEU A 228 -14.48 -10.16 18.54
C LEU A 228 -15.44 -10.90 19.47
N SER A 229 -15.87 -12.12 19.07
CA SER A 229 -16.66 -13.01 19.93
C SER A 229 -15.89 -13.36 21.18
N THR A 230 -16.36 -12.92 22.34
CA THR A 230 -15.74 -13.20 23.65
C THR A 230 -15.67 -14.70 23.92
N GLU A 231 -16.69 -15.47 23.56
CA GLU A 231 -16.73 -16.94 23.73
C GLU A 231 -15.60 -17.61 22.92
N GLU A 232 -15.43 -17.21 21.64
CA GLU A 232 -14.41 -17.79 20.76
C GLU A 232 -12.99 -17.43 21.21
N VAL A 233 -12.79 -16.18 21.63
CA VAL A 233 -11.47 -15.74 22.14
C VAL A 233 -11.12 -16.48 23.43
N LEU A 234 -12.10 -16.69 24.36
CA LEU A 234 -11.91 -17.49 25.57
C LEU A 234 -11.56 -18.95 25.26
N LEU A 235 -12.28 -19.56 24.32
CA LEU A 235 -12.03 -20.96 23.93
C LEU A 235 -10.63 -21.10 23.31
N SER A 236 -10.21 -20.11 22.55
CA SER A 236 -8.91 -20.11 21.89
C SER A 236 -7.76 -19.74 22.81
N ASP A 237 -7.97 -18.93 23.84
CA ASP A 237 -7.01 -18.44 24.85
C ASP A 237 -5.61 -18.13 24.25
N PRO A 238 -5.45 -17.06 23.44
CA PRO A 238 -4.21 -16.76 22.76
C PRO A 238 -3.09 -16.37 23.74
N ASP A 239 -1.83 -16.69 23.36
CA ASP A 239 -0.63 -16.33 24.11
C ASP A 239 -0.34 -14.82 24.05
N ALA A 240 -0.71 -14.18 22.93
CA ALA A 240 -0.56 -12.73 22.73
C ALA A 240 -1.73 -12.15 21.91
N ILE A 241 -2.05 -10.90 22.16
CA ILE A 241 -2.96 -10.09 21.34
C ILE A 241 -2.17 -8.93 20.73
N LEU A 242 -2.08 -8.90 19.42
CA LEU A 242 -1.42 -7.85 18.67
C LEU A 242 -2.46 -7.02 17.94
N PHE A 243 -2.35 -5.69 17.96
CA PHE A 243 -3.32 -4.88 17.25
C PHE A 243 -2.72 -3.65 16.56
N THR A 244 -3.35 -3.27 15.45
CA THR A 244 -3.20 -1.97 14.81
C THR A 244 -4.51 -1.21 14.89
N THR A 245 -4.47 0.10 14.70
CA THR A 245 -5.67 0.95 14.74
C THR A 245 -6.22 1.23 13.33
N MET A 246 -7.48 1.65 13.26
CA MET A 246 -8.14 2.10 12.04
C MET A 246 -8.91 3.41 12.29
N GLY A 247 -8.70 4.40 11.43
CA GLY A 247 -9.34 5.71 11.56
C GLY A 247 -8.74 6.54 12.69
N ASP A 248 -9.54 6.89 13.69
CA ASP A 248 -9.09 7.58 14.89
C ASP A 248 -8.28 6.64 15.78
N GLU A 249 -6.97 6.86 15.84
CA GLU A 249 -6.03 6.01 16.57
C GLU A 249 -6.30 6.02 18.06
N ALA A 250 -6.53 7.21 18.66
CA ALA A 250 -6.80 7.34 20.08
C ALA A 250 -8.09 6.62 20.49
N ALA A 251 -9.14 6.71 19.67
CA ALA A 251 -10.38 6.02 19.92
C ALA A 251 -10.24 4.48 19.76
N GLY A 252 -9.41 4.01 18.82
CA GLY A 252 -9.09 2.60 18.67
C GLY A 252 -8.33 2.02 19.86
N ILE A 253 -7.33 2.74 20.37
CA ILE A 253 -6.56 2.38 21.58
C ILE A 253 -7.49 2.33 22.79
N ALA A 254 -8.27 3.39 23.04
CA ALA A 254 -9.19 3.46 24.17
C ALA A 254 -10.22 2.32 24.15
N TYR A 255 -10.67 1.91 22.95
CA TYR A 255 -11.57 0.76 22.84
C TYR A 255 -10.87 -0.55 23.21
N MET A 256 -9.63 -0.80 22.78
CA MET A 256 -8.86 -1.99 23.16
C MET A 256 -8.57 -2.00 24.66
N GLU A 257 -8.22 -0.88 25.25
CA GLU A 257 -8.04 -0.74 26.71
C GLU A 257 -9.33 -1.09 27.46
N SER A 258 -10.49 -0.59 27.00
CA SER A 258 -11.78 -0.91 27.60
C SER A 258 -12.14 -2.40 27.53
N LEU A 259 -11.73 -3.12 26.46
CA LEU A 259 -11.88 -4.57 26.38
C LEU A 259 -11.03 -5.29 27.42
N LEU A 260 -9.83 -4.82 27.66
CA LEU A 260 -8.92 -5.44 28.65
C LEU A 260 -9.33 -5.17 30.10
N GLU A 261 -10.14 -4.15 30.36
CA GLU A 261 -10.78 -3.91 31.66
C GLU A 261 -11.92 -4.91 31.96
N ASP A 262 -12.49 -5.55 30.92
CA ASP A 262 -13.50 -6.57 31.09
C ASP A 262 -12.88 -7.81 31.78
N PRO A 263 -13.51 -8.34 32.85
CA PRO A 263 -12.99 -9.51 33.58
C PRO A 263 -12.74 -10.75 32.72
N VAL A 264 -13.48 -10.91 31.65
CA VAL A 264 -13.31 -12.03 30.71
C VAL A 264 -12.02 -11.87 29.90
N TRP A 265 -11.83 -10.70 29.30
CA TRP A 265 -10.65 -10.42 28.51
C TRP A 265 -9.37 -10.37 29.35
N SER A 266 -9.45 -9.81 30.57
CA SER A 266 -8.31 -9.80 31.50
C SER A 266 -7.96 -11.20 32.04
N SER A 267 -8.88 -12.17 31.96
CA SER A 267 -8.63 -13.58 32.36
C SER A 267 -7.92 -14.41 31.29
N LEU A 268 -7.83 -13.93 30.05
CA LEU A 268 -7.06 -14.58 28.98
C LEU A 268 -5.59 -14.66 29.36
N ARG A 269 -4.86 -15.63 28.81
CA ARG A 269 -3.41 -15.73 29.02
C ARG A 269 -2.70 -14.43 28.62
N ALA A 270 -2.97 -13.92 27.41
CA ALA A 270 -2.42 -12.65 26.94
C ALA A 270 -2.68 -11.50 27.92
N GLY A 271 -3.88 -11.40 28.50
CA GLY A 271 -4.24 -10.37 29.47
C GLY A 271 -3.47 -10.50 30.80
N ARG A 272 -3.42 -11.73 31.34
CA ARG A 272 -2.74 -12.01 32.62
C ARG A 272 -1.22 -11.82 32.57
N GLU A 273 -0.62 -12.13 31.43
CA GLU A 273 0.84 -12.06 31.21
C GLU A 273 1.29 -10.70 30.65
N GLY A 274 0.34 -9.79 30.37
CA GLY A 274 0.63 -8.48 29.80
C GLY A 274 1.06 -8.53 28.33
N ASN A 275 0.75 -9.61 27.62
CA ASN A 275 1.10 -9.82 26.23
C ASN A 275 0.05 -9.24 25.26
N VAL A 276 -0.29 -7.97 25.47
CA VAL A 276 -1.20 -7.22 24.60
C VAL A 276 -0.44 -6.01 24.05
N HIS A 277 -0.20 -5.99 22.76
CA HIS A 277 0.70 -5.02 22.14
C HIS A 277 0.04 -4.26 21.01
N GLN A 278 0.08 -2.92 21.11
CA GLN A 278 -0.17 -2.07 19.97
C GLN A 278 1.07 -2.09 19.06
N LEU A 279 0.88 -2.44 17.81
CA LEU A 279 1.97 -2.46 16.85
C LEU A 279 2.24 -1.03 16.31
N PRO A 280 3.52 -0.64 16.12
CA PRO A 280 3.88 0.65 15.55
C PRO A 280 3.23 0.90 14.19
N LYS A 281 2.57 2.05 14.06
CA LYS A 281 1.80 2.42 12.87
C LYS A 281 2.64 2.42 11.59
N ASP A 282 3.87 2.92 11.69
CA ASP A 282 4.76 3.06 10.54
C ASP A 282 5.26 1.73 9.96
N LEU A 283 5.22 0.66 10.77
CA LEU A 283 5.63 -0.67 10.34
C LEU A 283 4.46 -1.60 10.03
N PHE A 284 3.26 -1.37 10.63
CA PHE A 284 2.20 -2.37 10.64
C PHE A 284 0.82 -1.85 10.22
N GLN A 285 0.65 -0.54 10.07
CA GLN A 285 -0.56 0.07 9.51
C GLN A 285 -0.28 0.64 8.12
N TYR A 286 0.84 1.34 7.95
CA TYR A 286 1.42 1.63 6.65
C TYR A 286 2.27 0.45 6.17
N LYS A 287 2.58 0.40 4.88
CA LYS A 287 3.50 -0.63 4.37
C LYS A 287 4.94 -0.26 4.78
N PRO A 288 5.72 -1.21 5.31
CA PRO A 288 7.07 -0.94 5.82
C PRO A 288 8.08 -0.54 4.72
N ASN A 289 7.86 -0.96 3.47
CA ASN A 289 8.74 -0.72 2.32
C ASN A 289 10.20 -1.14 2.62
N SER A 290 11.17 -0.23 2.58
CA SER A 290 12.57 -0.54 2.90
C SER A 290 12.79 -1.01 4.35
N ARG A 291 11.80 -0.91 5.22
CA ARG A 291 11.85 -1.33 6.63
C ARG A 291 11.18 -2.68 6.91
N TRP A 292 10.92 -3.50 5.86
CA TRP A 292 10.39 -4.86 6.06
C TRP A 292 11.24 -5.71 7.03
N PRO A 293 12.60 -5.72 6.98
CA PRO A 293 13.39 -6.47 7.95
C PRO A 293 13.17 -6.02 9.40
N GLU A 294 13.07 -4.69 9.64
CA GLU A 294 12.76 -4.13 10.95
C GLU A 294 11.40 -4.62 11.47
N ALA A 295 10.39 -4.66 10.58
CA ALA A 295 9.07 -5.16 10.95
C ALA A 295 9.11 -6.67 11.29
N TYR A 296 9.85 -7.50 10.53
CA TYR A 296 10.05 -8.91 10.87
C TYR A 296 10.80 -9.10 12.18
N ALA A 297 11.88 -8.36 12.41
CA ALA A 297 12.65 -8.40 13.66
C ALA A 297 11.76 -8.03 14.86
N TYR A 298 10.98 -6.96 14.76
CA TYR A 298 10.05 -6.53 15.80
C TYR A 298 9.01 -7.61 16.16
N LEU A 299 8.40 -8.25 15.16
CA LEU A 299 7.45 -9.35 15.41
C LEU A 299 8.16 -10.56 16.02
N THR A 300 9.40 -10.88 15.59
CA THR A 300 10.17 -11.99 16.16
C THR A 300 10.44 -11.78 17.64
N GLU A 301 10.82 -10.57 18.03
CA GLU A 301 11.01 -10.22 19.44
C GLU A 301 9.72 -10.34 20.25
N LEU A 302 8.58 -9.88 19.75
CA LEU A 302 7.28 -10.02 20.43
C LEU A 302 6.85 -11.48 20.57
N LEU A 303 7.13 -12.32 19.58
CA LEU A 303 6.68 -13.72 19.56
C LEU A 303 7.56 -14.63 20.44
N TYR A 304 8.85 -14.36 20.50
CA TYR A 304 9.84 -15.29 21.05
C TYR A 304 10.75 -14.66 22.13
N GLY A 305 10.63 -13.37 22.40
CA GLY A 305 11.52 -12.63 23.28
C GLY A 305 12.84 -12.23 22.62
N GLU A 306 13.69 -11.49 23.37
CA GLU A 306 14.98 -11.03 22.86
C GLU A 306 15.86 -12.21 22.39
N THR A 307 16.60 -11.99 21.32
CA THR A 307 17.70 -12.88 20.90
C THR A 307 18.76 -12.87 21.97
N ALA A 308 19.01 -14.04 22.58
CA ALA A 308 20.06 -14.21 23.59
C ALA A 308 21.47 -13.96 23.00
#